data_34fc9a8be6a5e76b47277a736023b9ab
#
_entry.id   34fc9a8be6a5e76b47277a736023b9ab
#
_cell.length_a   1.000
_cell.length_b   1.000
_cell.length_c   1.000
_cell.angle_alpha   90.00
_cell.angle_beta   90.00
_cell.angle_gamma   90.00
#
_symmetry.space_group_name_H-M   'P 1'
#
loop_
_entity.id
_entity.type
_entity.pdbx_description
1 polymer ?
#
loop_
_entity_poly.entity_id
_entity_poly.type
_entity_poly.pdbx_seq_one_letter_code
_entity_poly.pdbx_strand_id
1 'polypeptide(L)'
;ETDALAAGANLAGASYVMSPGAYGLSKVLAQVADVNALWDNGRFNMYNAVATPYLVDGFLVDGVTAAAGSMVFGNFAQGAILAYFGGLDLLVDPYSNAGTAQIALHVNRFFDFDLRQPTALSLANHFTG
;
A
#
# COMPACT_ATOMS: atom_id res chain seq x y z
N GLU A 1 1.48 10.67 -10.92
CA GLU A 1 0.46 10.51 -11.98
C GLU A 1 1.08 10.60 -13.38
N THR A 2 1.78 11.68 -13.68
CA THR A 2 2.40 11.93 -14.99
C THR A 2 3.34 10.80 -15.42
N ASP A 3 4.14 10.24 -14.52
CA ASP A 3 5.07 9.15 -14.82
C ASP A 3 4.31 7.86 -15.21
N ALA A 4 3.23 7.54 -14.49
CA ALA A 4 2.41 6.38 -14.81
C ALA A 4 1.69 6.55 -16.18
N LEU A 5 1.21 7.76 -16.47
CA LEU A 5 0.63 8.08 -17.78
C LEU A 5 1.67 7.98 -18.91
N ALA A 6 2.87 8.52 -18.70
CA ALA A 6 3.96 8.46 -19.67
C ALA A 6 4.39 7.01 -19.97
N ALA A 7 4.26 6.12 -18.98
CA ALA A 7 4.50 4.68 -19.13
C ALA A 7 3.33 3.92 -19.79
N GLY A 8 2.25 4.60 -20.20
CA GLY A 8 1.10 3.98 -20.85
C GLY A 8 0.17 3.23 -19.89
N ALA A 9 0.21 3.54 -18.60
CA ALA A 9 -0.67 2.92 -17.62
C ALA A 9 -2.12 3.38 -17.81
N ASN A 10 -3.05 2.44 -17.70
CA ASN A 10 -4.47 2.75 -17.64
C ASN A 10 -4.84 3.24 -16.23
N LEU A 11 -5.18 4.51 -16.09
CA LEU A 11 -5.54 5.12 -14.81
C LEU A 11 -6.98 4.81 -14.36
N ALA A 12 -7.79 4.14 -15.17
CA ALA A 12 -9.11 3.71 -14.75
C ALA A 12 -9.00 2.72 -13.59
N GLY A 13 -9.50 3.12 -12.42
CA GLY A 13 -9.37 2.34 -11.18
C GLY A 13 -8.04 2.52 -10.45
N ALA A 14 -7.23 3.49 -10.84
CA ALA A 14 -6.04 3.85 -10.09
C ALA A 14 -6.40 4.37 -8.69
N SER A 15 -5.50 4.18 -7.74
CA SER A 15 -5.64 4.62 -6.35
C SER A 15 -4.30 5.02 -5.76
N TYR A 16 -4.38 5.85 -4.71
CA TYR A 16 -3.24 6.19 -3.88
C TYR A 16 -3.17 5.28 -2.67
N VAL A 17 -1.99 4.78 -2.37
CA VAL A 17 -1.66 4.15 -1.10
C VAL A 17 -0.61 5.03 -0.45
N MET A 18 -0.90 5.53 0.75
CA MET A 18 -0.08 6.51 1.43
C MET A 18 0.33 6.01 2.80
N SER A 19 1.52 6.42 3.24
CA SER A 19 1.90 6.32 4.63
C SER A 19 1.06 7.27 5.50
N PRO A 20 0.93 7.04 6.81
CA PRO A 20 0.17 7.93 7.70
C PRO A 20 0.68 9.37 7.69
N GLY A 21 2.00 9.57 7.61
CA GLY A 21 2.62 10.88 7.51
C GLY A 21 2.26 11.60 6.21
N ALA A 22 2.39 10.92 5.06
CA ALA A 22 2.00 11.48 3.76
C ALA A 22 0.51 11.83 3.72
N TYR A 23 -0.33 10.99 4.31
CA TYR A 23 -1.77 11.24 4.40
C TYR A 23 -2.10 12.49 5.24
N GLY A 24 -1.44 12.65 6.39
CA GLY A 24 -1.60 13.84 7.23
C GLY A 24 -1.12 15.11 6.54
N LEU A 25 0.08 15.10 5.97
CA LEU A 25 0.67 16.22 5.24
C LEU A 25 -0.18 16.65 4.03
N SER A 26 -0.68 15.70 3.26
CA SER A 26 -1.53 16.00 2.08
C SER A 26 -2.82 16.74 2.46
N LYS A 27 -3.38 16.46 3.64
CA LYS A 27 -4.55 17.19 4.14
C LYS A 27 -4.22 18.60 4.61
N VAL A 28 -3.08 18.78 5.26
CA VAL A 28 -2.62 20.10 5.72
C VAL A 28 -2.31 21.00 4.53
N LEU A 29 -1.60 20.48 3.53
CA LEU A 29 -1.30 21.23 2.31
C LEU A 29 -2.57 21.67 1.55
N ALA A 30 -3.58 20.81 1.49
CA ALA A 30 -4.86 21.16 0.88
C ALA A 30 -5.57 22.31 1.60
N GLN A 31 -5.43 22.40 2.93
CA GLN A 31 -6.01 23.48 3.73
C GLN A 31 -5.27 24.81 3.57
N VAL A 32 -3.94 24.77 3.53
CA VAL A 32 -3.08 25.97 3.42
C VAL A 32 -3.20 26.63 2.04
N ALA A 33 -3.35 25.83 1.00
CA ALA A 33 -3.44 26.34 -0.37
C ALA A 33 -4.83 26.85 -0.78
N ASP A 34 -5.84 26.77 0.10
CA ASP A 34 -7.26 27.04 -0.21
C ASP A 34 -7.76 26.30 -1.47
N VAL A 35 -7.10 25.16 -1.75
CA VAL A 35 -7.38 24.30 -2.90
C VAL A 35 -8.24 23.15 -2.42
N ASN A 36 -9.53 23.38 -2.23
CA ASN A 36 -10.51 22.32 -1.94
C ASN A 36 -10.51 21.20 -3.00
N ALA A 37 -9.80 21.40 -4.11
CA ALA A 37 -9.73 20.46 -5.22
C ALA A 37 -8.83 19.24 -4.96
N LEU A 38 -7.87 19.29 -4.00
CA LEU A 38 -6.97 18.16 -3.76
C LEU A 38 -7.65 17.02 -2.98
N TRP A 39 -8.50 17.37 -2.02
CA TRP A 39 -9.27 16.41 -1.24
C TRP A 39 -10.76 16.67 -1.39
N ASP A 40 -11.47 15.76 -2.05
CA ASP A 40 -12.92 15.77 -2.16
C ASP A 40 -13.49 14.40 -1.82
N ASN A 41 -14.47 14.36 -0.90
CA ASN A 41 -15.21 13.15 -0.52
C ASN A 41 -14.32 11.92 -0.18
N GLY A 42 -13.16 12.13 0.46
CA GLY A 42 -12.23 11.05 0.79
C GLY A 42 -11.35 10.60 -0.38
N ARG A 43 -11.37 11.35 -1.48
CA ARG A 43 -10.53 11.15 -2.66
C ARG A 43 -9.43 12.20 -2.70
N PHE A 44 -8.24 11.78 -3.01
CA PHE A 44 -7.11 12.67 -3.27
C PHE A 44 -6.94 12.83 -4.77
N ASN A 45 -7.00 14.07 -5.26
CA ASN A 45 -6.92 14.39 -6.70
C ASN A 45 -7.84 13.49 -7.56
N MET A 46 -9.11 13.35 -7.17
CA MET A 46 -10.15 12.54 -7.81
C MET A 46 -10.00 11.01 -7.70
N TYR A 47 -8.88 10.49 -7.16
CA TYR A 47 -8.63 9.07 -6.98
C TYR A 47 -8.82 8.63 -5.53
N ASN A 48 -9.18 7.38 -5.32
CA ASN A 48 -9.27 6.81 -3.99
C ASN A 48 -7.91 6.85 -3.30
N ALA A 49 -7.89 7.25 -2.03
CA ALA A 49 -6.68 7.28 -1.22
C ALA A 49 -6.86 6.43 0.04
N VAL A 50 -5.92 5.54 0.28
CA VAL A 50 -5.89 4.64 1.43
C VAL A 50 -4.60 4.88 2.21
N ALA A 51 -4.73 5.11 3.51
CA ALA A 51 -3.57 5.15 4.40
C ALA A 51 -3.26 3.75 4.93
N THR A 52 -1.99 3.38 4.94
CA THR A 52 -1.54 2.10 5.48
C THR A 52 -0.31 2.28 6.35
N PRO A 53 -0.24 1.65 7.54
CA PRO A 53 0.93 1.71 8.41
C PRO A 53 2.11 0.88 7.90
N TYR A 54 1.91 0.07 6.86
CA TYR A 54 2.97 -0.76 6.26
C TYR A 54 3.87 0.01 5.29
N LEU A 55 3.46 1.19 4.84
CA LEU A 55 4.35 2.12 4.16
C LEU A 55 5.11 2.93 5.20
N VAL A 56 6.44 2.87 5.14
CA VAL A 56 7.31 3.52 6.11
C VAL A 56 7.37 5.02 5.82
N ASP A 57 7.13 5.83 6.86
CA ASP A 57 7.48 7.25 6.86
C ASP A 57 8.98 7.40 7.08
N GLY A 58 9.62 8.34 6.41
CA GLY A 58 11.02 8.67 6.67
C GLY A 58 12.03 7.85 5.85
N PHE A 59 11.74 7.61 4.58
CA PHE A 59 12.77 7.12 3.66
C PHE A 59 13.92 8.14 3.59
N LEU A 60 15.12 7.69 3.98
CA LEU A 60 16.33 8.51 3.87
C LEU A 60 16.67 8.72 2.39
N VAL A 61 16.43 9.90 1.90
CA VAL A 61 17.04 10.37 0.65
C VAL A 61 18.21 11.26 1.07
N ASP A 62 19.42 10.92 0.68
CA ASP A 62 20.66 11.64 0.95
C ASP A 62 21.05 11.82 2.45
N GLY A 63 20.69 10.86 3.30
CA GLY A 63 21.11 10.87 4.71
C GLY A 63 20.43 11.94 5.58
N VAL A 64 19.47 12.67 5.06
CA VAL A 64 18.67 13.64 5.82
C VAL A 64 17.36 12.99 6.24
N THR A 65 17.17 12.87 7.54
CA THR A 65 15.90 12.43 8.13
C THR A 65 14.88 13.59 8.02
N ALA A 66 14.29 13.78 6.87
CA ALA A 66 13.10 14.60 6.79
C ALA A 66 11.90 13.73 7.16
N ALA A 67 10.89 14.29 7.80
CA ALA A 67 9.58 13.67 7.99
C ALA A 67 8.86 13.59 6.64
N ALA A 68 9.43 12.78 5.74
CA ALA A 68 8.92 12.60 4.40
C ALA A 68 8.00 11.39 4.39
N GLY A 69 6.78 11.61 3.96
CA GLY A 69 5.84 10.52 3.74
C GLY A 69 6.11 9.81 2.41
N SER A 70 5.75 8.55 2.34
CA SER A 70 5.79 7.75 1.11
C SER A 70 4.40 7.59 0.54
N MET A 71 4.27 7.65 -0.78
CA MET A 71 3.03 7.35 -1.46
C MET A 71 3.27 6.56 -2.74
N VAL A 72 2.37 5.63 -3.01
CA VAL A 72 2.34 4.84 -4.25
C VAL A 72 1.05 5.18 -4.98
N PHE A 73 1.17 5.50 -6.25
CA PHE A 73 0.03 5.74 -7.14
C PHE A 73 0.04 4.74 -8.28
N GLY A 74 -1.11 4.22 -8.62
CA GLY A 74 -1.28 3.42 -9.82
C GLY A 74 -2.50 2.51 -9.80
N ASN A 75 -2.64 1.74 -10.86
CA ASN A 75 -3.68 0.74 -10.99
C ASN A 75 -3.20 -0.61 -10.47
N PHE A 76 -3.45 -0.89 -9.20
CA PHE A 76 -3.01 -2.12 -8.54
C PHE A 76 -3.65 -3.37 -9.14
N ALA A 77 -4.86 -3.27 -9.70
CA ALA A 77 -5.52 -4.42 -10.31
C ALA A 77 -4.82 -4.91 -11.59
N GLN A 78 -4.15 -4.01 -12.30
CA GLN A 78 -3.36 -4.35 -13.49
C GLN A 78 -1.88 -4.56 -13.18
N GLY A 79 -1.36 -3.77 -12.25
CA GLY A 79 0.06 -3.73 -11.95
C GLY A 79 0.56 -4.83 -11.00
N ALA A 80 -0.33 -5.39 -10.16
CA ALA A 80 0.05 -6.32 -9.11
C ALA A 80 -0.68 -7.66 -9.26
N ILE A 81 0.01 -8.74 -8.93
CA ILE A 81 -0.57 -10.10 -8.87
C ILE A 81 -0.32 -10.68 -7.49
N LEU A 82 -1.38 -11.16 -6.86
CA LEU A 82 -1.31 -11.98 -5.67
C LEU A 82 -1.68 -13.41 -6.07
N ALA A 83 -0.69 -14.29 -6.07
CA ALA A 83 -0.87 -15.70 -6.42
C ALA A 83 -1.01 -16.55 -5.16
N TYR A 84 -1.99 -17.42 -5.13
CA TYR A 84 -2.16 -18.44 -4.09
C TYR A 84 -1.81 -19.81 -4.66
N PHE A 85 -0.94 -20.54 -3.94
CA PHE A 85 -0.50 -21.87 -4.35
C PHE A 85 -1.11 -22.92 -3.44
N GLY A 86 -1.74 -23.92 -4.04
CA GLY A 86 -2.41 -24.98 -3.30
C GLY A 86 -3.66 -24.55 -2.55
N GLY A 87 -4.21 -25.47 -1.79
CA GLY A 87 -5.32 -25.22 -0.88
C GLY A 87 -4.88 -24.73 0.49
N LEU A 88 -5.84 -24.61 1.38
CA LEU A 88 -5.59 -24.47 2.81
C LEU A 88 -5.19 -25.83 3.36
N ASP A 89 -3.98 -25.92 3.91
CA ASP A 89 -3.52 -27.13 4.60
C ASP A 89 -3.81 -26.98 6.09
N LEU A 90 -4.64 -27.88 6.59
CA LEU A 90 -5.07 -27.93 7.99
C LEU A 90 -4.58 -29.22 8.63
N LEU A 91 -3.62 -29.11 9.52
CA LEU A 91 -3.15 -30.23 10.34
C LEU A 91 -3.67 -30.11 11.76
N VAL A 92 -4.40 -31.13 12.21
CA VAL A 92 -4.89 -31.23 13.59
C VAL A 92 -3.93 -32.13 14.36
N ASP A 93 -3.27 -31.57 15.38
CA ASP A 93 -2.35 -32.32 16.24
C ASP A 93 -2.90 -32.42 17.67
N PRO A 94 -3.47 -33.57 18.03
CA PRO A 94 -4.01 -33.80 19.36
C PRO A 94 -2.92 -34.24 20.37
N TYR A 95 -1.70 -34.52 19.91
CA TYR A 95 -0.67 -35.16 20.75
C TYR A 95 0.34 -34.18 21.35
N SER A 96 0.74 -33.14 20.64
CA SER A 96 1.80 -32.23 21.06
C SER A 96 1.47 -31.50 22.37
N ASN A 97 0.22 -31.26 22.66
CA ASN A 97 -0.25 -30.58 23.88
C ASN A 97 -1.18 -31.45 24.74
N ALA A 98 -1.06 -32.76 24.64
CA ALA A 98 -1.93 -33.69 25.36
C ALA A 98 -1.85 -33.53 26.90
N GLY A 99 -0.69 -33.13 27.45
CA GLY A 99 -0.49 -32.89 28.88
C GLY A 99 -1.31 -31.71 29.44
N THR A 100 -1.76 -30.79 28.58
CA THR A 100 -2.60 -29.63 28.94
C THR A 100 -4.04 -29.75 28.41
N ALA A 101 -4.40 -30.92 27.88
CA ALA A 101 -5.71 -31.17 27.24
C ALA A 101 -6.07 -30.17 26.12
N GLN A 102 -5.08 -29.71 25.37
CA GLN A 102 -5.23 -28.81 24.25
C GLN A 102 -4.94 -29.51 22.92
N ILE A 103 -5.65 -29.13 21.87
CA ILE A 103 -5.43 -29.58 20.50
C ILE A 103 -4.78 -28.44 19.73
N ALA A 104 -3.63 -28.69 19.11
CA ALA A 104 -2.96 -27.72 18.25
C ALA A 104 -3.53 -27.83 16.82
N LEU A 105 -3.87 -26.69 16.23
CA LEU A 105 -4.27 -26.58 14.85
C LEU A 105 -3.18 -25.81 14.09
N HIS A 106 -2.56 -26.46 13.10
CA HIS A 106 -1.60 -25.82 12.21
C HIS A 106 -2.30 -25.54 10.88
N VAL A 107 -2.34 -24.25 10.53
CA VAL A 107 -2.95 -23.78 9.28
C VAL A 107 -1.88 -23.18 8.41
N ASN A 108 -1.65 -23.76 7.24
CA ASN A 108 -0.65 -23.29 6.29
C ASN A 108 -1.33 -22.91 4.96
N ARG A 109 -0.88 -21.79 4.41
CA ARG A 109 -1.27 -21.36 3.08
C ARG A 109 -0.08 -20.66 2.43
N PHE A 110 0.24 -21.06 1.22
CA PHE A 110 1.31 -20.45 0.44
C PHE A 110 0.74 -19.37 -0.47
N PHE A 111 1.37 -18.22 -0.46
CA PHE A 111 1.06 -17.13 -1.37
C PHE A 111 2.34 -16.44 -1.80
N ASP A 112 2.30 -15.81 -2.95
CA ASP A 112 3.37 -14.99 -3.48
C ASP A 112 2.79 -13.72 -4.09
N PHE A 113 3.59 -12.66 -4.09
CA PHE A 113 3.21 -11.36 -4.63
C PHE A 113 4.27 -10.89 -5.61
N ASP A 114 3.85 -10.48 -6.79
CA ASP A 114 4.74 -9.93 -7.79
C ASP A 114 4.08 -8.77 -8.55
N LEU A 115 4.91 -7.92 -9.15
CA LEU A 115 4.47 -6.82 -9.98
C LEU A 115 4.50 -7.26 -11.46
N ARG A 116 3.30 -7.44 -12.02
CA ARG A 116 3.14 -7.78 -13.43
C ARG A 116 3.61 -6.65 -14.34
N GLN A 117 3.33 -5.41 -13.97
CA GLN A 117 3.66 -4.23 -14.74
C GLN A 117 4.16 -3.12 -13.81
N PRO A 118 5.45 -3.12 -13.45
CA PRO A 118 6.00 -2.14 -12.49
C PRO A 118 5.88 -0.70 -12.98
N THR A 119 5.88 -0.47 -14.29
CA THR A 119 5.70 0.86 -14.89
C THR A 119 4.28 1.44 -14.73
N ALA A 120 3.28 0.60 -14.38
CA ALA A 120 1.93 1.06 -14.06
C ALA A 120 1.80 1.64 -12.65
N LEU A 121 2.84 1.52 -11.84
CA LEU A 121 2.91 2.03 -10.48
C LEU A 121 3.97 3.11 -10.39
N SER A 122 3.66 4.21 -9.74
CA SER A 122 4.59 5.32 -9.48
C SER A 122 4.77 5.46 -7.98
N LEU A 123 6.03 5.51 -7.53
CA LEU A 123 6.39 5.67 -6.13
C LEU A 123 6.95 7.08 -5.91
N ALA A 124 6.40 7.79 -4.95
CA ALA A 124 6.96 9.02 -4.42
C ALA A 124 7.47 8.77 -2.99
N ASN A 125 8.78 8.87 -2.80
CA ASN A 125 9.46 8.58 -1.52
C ASN A 125 9.70 9.83 -0.69
N HIS A 126 9.48 11.01 -1.25
CA HIS A 126 9.83 12.28 -0.62
C HIS A 126 8.67 13.25 -0.77
N PHE A 127 7.73 13.15 0.14
CA PHE A 127 6.62 14.08 0.24
C PHE A 127 6.84 14.95 1.47
N THR A 128 7.36 16.15 1.25
CA THR A 128 7.55 17.18 2.29
C THR A 128 6.51 18.26 2.10
N GLY A 129 5.95 18.73 3.22
CA GLY A 129 5.08 19.90 3.25
C GLY A 129 5.88 21.20 3.32
#